data_5c39fff5da514a3cf7e382cf39739e75
#
_entry.id   5c39fff5da514a3cf7e382cf39739e75
#
_cell.length_a   1.000
_cell.length_b   1.000
_cell.length_c   1.000
_cell.angle_alpha   90.00
_cell.angle_beta   90.00
_cell.angle_gamma   90.00
#
_symmetry.space_group_name_H-M   'P 1'
#
loop_
_entity.id
_entity.type
_entity.pdbx_description
1 polymer ?
#
loop_
_entity_poly.entity_id
_entity_poly.type
_entity_poly.pdbx_seq_one_letter_code
_entity_poly.pdbx_strand_id
1 'polypeptide(L)'
;MYDTSHPAYSKLASIGREITTTIKPKAVLVLSAHWEGTATTVSINTAPSTPLIYDFSGFPSHYYRAAFPHTGSPQLAHSALRLLTDAGISAQPATRGLDHGVWVPFSILFKPDTNPLSVPIVQLSLFGSDSGDAHYALGEALAPLRDEGV
;
A
#
# COMPACT_ATOMS: atom_id res chain seq x y z
N MET A 1 16.11 1.21 -12.67
CA MET A 1 14.73 0.95 -12.25
C MET A 1 13.81 2.05 -12.78
N TYR A 2 14.28 3.28 -12.84
CA TYR A 2 13.40 4.39 -13.21
C TYR A 2 13.97 5.10 -14.43
N ASP A 3 13.21 5.12 -15.51
CA ASP A 3 13.44 6.06 -16.58
C ASP A 3 12.91 7.43 -16.11
N THR A 4 13.82 8.30 -15.67
CA THR A 4 13.47 9.62 -15.17
C THR A 4 12.98 10.57 -16.27
N SER A 5 13.18 10.23 -17.55
CA SER A 5 12.66 10.97 -18.69
C SER A 5 11.19 10.62 -19.01
N HIS A 6 10.69 9.50 -18.51
CA HIS A 6 9.32 9.08 -18.74
C HIS A 6 8.32 10.01 -18.02
N PRO A 7 7.25 10.50 -18.68
CA PRO A 7 6.28 11.43 -18.07
C PRO A 7 5.66 10.95 -16.76
N ALA A 8 5.46 9.64 -16.61
CA ALA A 8 4.93 9.07 -15.38
C ALA A 8 5.83 9.33 -14.16
N TYR A 9 7.16 9.39 -14.35
CA TYR A 9 8.09 9.66 -13.25
C TYR A 9 7.83 11.04 -12.62
N SER A 10 7.79 12.09 -13.43
CA SER A 10 7.55 13.44 -12.94
C SER A 10 6.15 13.61 -12.34
N LYS A 11 5.15 12.93 -12.92
CA LYS A 11 3.78 12.96 -12.41
C LYS A 11 3.66 12.27 -11.05
N LEU A 12 4.24 11.08 -10.89
CA LEU A 12 4.28 10.39 -9.59
C LEU A 12 5.02 11.22 -8.53
N ALA A 13 6.18 11.79 -8.86
CA ALA A 13 6.90 12.66 -7.95
C ALA A 13 6.09 13.90 -7.54
N SER A 14 5.29 14.48 -8.45
CA SER A 14 4.38 15.59 -8.15
C SER A 14 3.27 15.17 -7.20
N ILE A 15 2.62 14.04 -7.45
CA ILE A 15 1.57 13.49 -6.57
C ILE A 15 2.16 13.21 -5.18
N GLY A 16 3.34 12.62 -5.10
CA GLY A 16 4.00 12.37 -3.82
C GLY A 16 4.24 13.65 -3.03
N ARG A 17 4.68 14.73 -3.67
CA ARG A 17 4.83 16.05 -3.01
C ARG A 17 3.50 16.61 -2.53
N GLU A 18 2.45 16.51 -3.34
CA GLU A 18 1.11 16.94 -2.94
C GLU A 18 0.62 16.19 -1.69
N ILE A 19 0.83 14.87 -1.64
CA ILE A 19 0.48 14.04 -0.49
C ILE A 19 1.23 14.51 0.77
N THR A 20 2.55 14.72 0.68
CA THR A 20 3.37 15.03 1.86
C THR A 20 3.28 16.48 2.30
N THR A 21 3.00 17.43 1.40
CA THR A 21 3.01 18.87 1.73
C THR A 21 1.62 19.49 1.89
N THR A 22 0.62 18.98 1.17
CA THR A 22 -0.73 19.53 1.14
C THR A 22 -1.71 18.64 1.90
N ILE A 23 -1.81 17.36 1.53
CA ILE A 23 -2.75 16.42 2.15
C ILE A 23 -2.31 16.07 3.57
N LYS A 24 -1.03 15.76 3.76
CA LYS A 24 -0.42 15.43 5.06
C LYS A 24 -1.18 14.34 5.82
N PRO A 25 -1.35 13.15 5.24
CA PRO A 25 -2.09 12.08 5.88
C PRO A 25 -1.39 11.62 7.16
N LYS A 26 -2.14 11.02 8.08
CA LYS A 26 -1.62 10.38 9.30
C LYS A 26 -1.11 8.97 9.05
N ALA A 27 -1.57 8.33 7.98
CA ALA A 27 -1.17 7.00 7.53
C ALA A 27 -1.55 6.80 6.07
N VAL A 28 -1.04 5.76 5.45
CA VAL A 28 -1.43 5.34 4.10
C VAL A 28 -1.96 3.91 4.14
N LEU A 29 -3.16 3.70 3.63
CA LEU A 29 -3.72 2.39 3.35
C LEU A 29 -3.59 2.12 1.86
N VAL A 30 -2.98 0.99 1.48
CA VAL A 30 -2.71 0.66 0.08
C VAL A 30 -3.15 -0.76 -0.27
N LEU A 31 -3.88 -0.90 -1.37
CA LEU A 31 -4.21 -2.20 -1.95
C LEU A 31 -3.16 -2.52 -3.02
N SER A 32 -2.56 -3.71 -2.92
CA SER A 32 -1.56 -4.14 -3.89
C SER A 32 -2.17 -5.10 -4.91
N ALA A 33 -1.97 -4.79 -6.19
CA ALA A 33 -2.30 -5.70 -7.29
C ALA A 33 -1.40 -6.95 -7.33
N HIS A 34 -0.32 -6.99 -6.53
CA HIS A 34 0.57 -8.13 -6.38
C HIS A 34 0.26 -8.98 -5.14
N TRP A 35 -0.82 -8.67 -4.46
CA TRP A 35 -1.28 -9.45 -3.33
C TRP A 35 -2.76 -9.78 -3.45
N GLU A 36 -3.03 -10.98 -3.87
CA GLU A 36 -4.38 -11.54 -3.91
C GLU A 36 -4.63 -12.38 -2.65
N GLY A 37 -5.78 -12.17 -2.03
CA GLY A 37 -6.32 -13.01 -0.98
C GLY A 37 -6.99 -14.26 -1.55
N THR A 38 -8.01 -14.77 -0.88
CA THR A 38 -8.88 -15.80 -1.46
C THR A 38 -9.99 -15.15 -2.31
N ALA A 39 -10.80 -15.96 -2.99
CA ALA A 39 -11.93 -15.45 -3.78
C ALA A 39 -12.91 -14.58 -2.95
N THR A 40 -12.99 -14.79 -1.64
CA THR A 40 -13.96 -14.15 -0.74
C THR A 40 -13.37 -13.46 0.47
N THR A 41 -12.05 -13.54 0.69
CA THR A 41 -11.40 -12.99 1.88
C THR A 41 -10.18 -12.18 1.50
N VAL A 42 -10.09 -10.97 1.99
CA VAL A 42 -8.89 -10.13 1.89
C VAL A 42 -7.99 -10.32 3.10
N SER A 43 -6.71 -10.02 2.93
CA SER A 43 -5.70 -10.07 4.00
C SER A 43 -5.13 -8.69 4.25
N ILE A 44 -4.87 -8.35 5.51
CA ILE A 44 -4.33 -7.05 5.92
C ILE A 44 -3.04 -7.27 6.71
N ASN A 45 -1.96 -6.59 6.34
CA ASN A 45 -0.72 -6.63 7.11
C ASN A 45 -0.88 -5.91 8.45
N THR A 46 -0.75 -6.66 9.54
CA THR A 46 -0.86 -6.14 10.91
C THR A 46 0.49 -5.95 11.60
N ALA A 47 1.60 -6.30 10.95
CA ALA A 47 2.92 -6.18 11.55
C ALA A 47 3.42 -4.72 11.56
N PRO A 48 4.11 -4.28 12.62
CA PRO A 48 4.66 -2.92 12.72
C PRO A 48 5.88 -2.70 11.83
N SER A 49 6.52 -3.77 11.39
CA SER A 49 7.69 -3.74 10.50
C SER A 49 7.79 -5.04 9.73
N THR A 50 8.11 -4.95 8.46
CA THR A 50 8.31 -6.10 7.56
C THR A 50 9.40 -5.80 6.55
N PRO A 51 10.10 -6.82 6.00
CA PRO A 51 11.01 -6.61 4.87
C PRO A 51 10.24 -6.25 3.59
N LEU A 52 10.95 -5.74 2.59
CA LEU A 52 10.40 -5.63 1.23
C LEU A 52 10.34 -7.01 0.57
N ILE A 53 9.38 -7.19 -0.32
CA ILE A 53 9.27 -8.37 -1.18
C ILE A 53 9.70 -8.00 -2.59
N TYR A 54 10.67 -8.75 -3.13
CA TYR A 54 11.18 -8.61 -4.48
C TYR A 54 10.57 -9.70 -5.37
N ASP A 55 9.26 -9.60 -5.57
CA ASP A 55 8.43 -10.57 -6.31
C ASP A 55 8.50 -10.38 -7.83
N PHE A 56 9.71 -10.21 -8.34
CA PHE A 56 10.05 -10.11 -9.75
C PHE A 56 11.36 -10.87 -10.04
N SER A 57 11.61 -11.22 -11.29
CA SER A 57 12.79 -11.99 -11.70
C SER A 57 13.38 -11.48 -13.02
N GLY A 58 14.63 -11.90 -13.31
CA GLY A 58 15.29 -11.56 -14.57
C GLY A 58 15.88 -10.15 -14.66
N PHE A 59 15.88 -9.38 -13.57
CA PHE A 59 16.45 -8.03 -13.54
C PHE A 59 17.90 -8.00 -13.01
N PRO A 60 18.69 -6.97 -13.33
CA PRO A 60 20.03 -6.76 -12.79
C PRO A 60 20.04 -6.75 -11.25
N SER A 61 21.12 -7.28 -10.66
CA SER A 61 21.23 -7.50 -9.20
C SER A 61 21.04 -6.25 -8.34
N HIS A 62 21.31 -5.05 -8.86
CA HIS A 62 21.12 -3.82 -8.10
C HIS A 62 19.65 -3.51 -7.78
N TYR A 63 18.68 -4.03 -8.56
CA TYR A 63 17.26 -3.87 -8.25
C TYR A 63 16.83 -4.65 -7.01
N TYR A 64 17.48 -5.79 -6.73
CA TYR A 64 17.22 -6.60 -5.53
C TYR A 64 17.90 -6.05 -4.28
N ARG A 65 18.62 -4.93 -4.38
CA ARG A 65 19.21 -4.19 -3.26
C ARG A 65 18.55 -2.84 -3.02
N ALA A 66 17.49 -2.51 -3.78
CA ALA A 66 16.71 -1.31 -3.54
C ALA A 66 16.15 -1.32 -2.12
N ALA A 67 16.14 -0.16 -1.46
CA ALA A 67 15.59 0.00 -0.13
C ALA A 67 14.46 1.04 -0.16
N PHE A 68 13.44 0.80 0.64
CA PHE A 68 12.35 1.74 0.90
C PHE A 68 12.02 1.67 2.40
N PRO A 69 12.60 2.56 3.22
CA PRO A 69 12.31 2.61 4.65
C PRO A 69 10.83 2.89 4.90
N HIS A 70 10.18 2.05 5.70
CA HIS A 70 8.77 2.17 6.02
C HIS A 70 8.46 1.56 7.39
N THR A 71 7.32 1.94 7.94
CA THR A 71 6.73 1.32 9.14
C THR A 71 5.29 0.93 8.85
N GLY A 72 4.80 -0.09 9.55
CA GLY A 72 3.38 -0.46 9.55
C GLY A 72 2.62 0.22 10.69
N SER A 73 1.30 0.02 10.73
CA SER A 73 0.44 0.44 11.84
C SER A 73 -0.53 -0.68 12.22
N PRO A 74 -0.23 -1.45 13.27
CA PRO A 74 -1.18 -2.44 13.79
C PRO A 74 -2.54 -1.81 14.15
N GLN A 75 -2.54 -0.59 14.68
CA GLN A 75 -3.77 0.12 15.06
C GLN A 75 -4.66 0.39 13.85
N LEU A 76 -4.09 0.96 12.77
CA LEU A 76 -4.83 1.19 11.53
C LEU A 76 -5.32 -0.12 10.91
N ALA A 77 -4.46 -1.14 10.90
CA ALA A 77 -4.82 -2.46 10.37
C ALA A 77 -6.03 -3.06 11.12
N HIS A 78 -6.06 -2.96 12.45
CA HIS A 78 -7.20 -3.42 13.24
C HIS A 78 -8.46 -2.56 13.04
N SER A 79 -8.32 -1.25 12.82
CA SER A 79 -9.45 -0.39 12.46
C SER A 79 -10.04 -0.78 11.11
N ALA A 80 -9.19 -1.01 10.10
CA ALA A 80 -9.63 -1.51 8.80
C ALA A 80 -10.32 -2.89 8.90
N LEU A 81 -9.77 -3.83 9.68
CA LEU A 81 -10.38 -5.13 9.92
C LEU A 81 -11.79 -5.00 10.52
N ARG A 82 -11.99 -4.11 11.49
CA ARG A 82 -13.30 -3.85 12.08
C ARG A 82 -14.29 -3.31 11.05
N LEU A 83 -13.91 -2.28 10.31
CA LEU A 83 -14.79 -1.69 9.28
C LEU A 83 -15.23 -2.73 8.25
N LEU A 84 -14.32 -3.60 7.82
CA LEU A 84 -14.64 -4.67 6.88
C LEU A 84 -15.58 -5.70 7.51
N THR A 85 -15.33 -6.09 8.76
CA THR A 85 -16.21 -7.01 9.50
C THR A 85 -17.61 -6.43 9.66
N ASP A 86 -17.71 -5.16 10.04
CA ASP A 86 -19.00 -4.46 10.23
C ASP A 86 -19.77 -4.33 8.91
N ALA A 87 -19.08 -4.26 7.78
CA ALA A 87 -19.65 -4.27 6.43
C ALA A 87 -19.95 -5.70 5.89
N GLY A 88 -19.72 -6.75 6.68
CA GLY A 88 -19.91 -8.14 6.26
C GLY A 88 -18.85 -8.66 5.28
N ILE A 89 -17.74 -7.98 5.16
CA ILE A 89 -16.61 -8.36 4.28
C ILE A 89 -15.63 -9.22 5.07
N SER A 90 -15.36 -10.43 4.56
CA SER A 90 -14.38 -11.34 5.18
C SER A 90 -12.95 -10.79 5.01
N ALA A 91 -12.31 -10.55 6.15
CA ALA A 91 -10.93 -10.05 6.21
C ALA A 91 -10.14 -10.73 7.32
N GLN A 92 -8.86 -10.95 7.12
CA GLN A 92 -7.98 -11.60 8.09
C GLN A 92 -6.65 -10.86 8.28
N PRO A 93 -6.07 -10.92 9.49
CA PRO A 93 -4.74 -10.41 9.73
C PRO A 93 -3.69 -11.25 9.03
N ALA A 94 -2.61 -10.61 8.59
CA ALA A 94 -1.46 -11.27 7.98
C ALA A 94 -0.16 -10.56 8.39
N THR A 95 0.98 -11.24 8.19
CA THR A 95 2.31 -10.63 8.21
C THR A 95 2.90 -10.78 6.83
N ARG A 96 3.00 -9.67 6.10
CA ARG A 96 3.54 -9.63 4.73
C ARG A 96 4.30 -8.32 4.50
N GLY A 97 5.44 -8.42 3.86
CA GLY A 97 6.21 -7.25 3.42
C GLY A 97 5.53 -6.45 2.32
N LEU A 98 5.97 -5.22 2.09
CA LEU A 98 5.54 -4.46 0.92
C LEU A 98 6.11 -5.13 -0.34
N ASP A 99 5.25 -5.51 -1.27
CA ASP A 99 5.64 -6.05 -2.56
C ASP A 99 6.01 -4.94 -3.57
N HIS A 100 6.58 -5.31 -4.71
CA HIS A 100 7.06 -4.33 -5.68
C HIS A 100 5.94 -3.50 -6.32
N GLY A 101 4.70 -3.98 -6.31
CA GLY A 101 3.53 -3.20 -6.74
C GLY A 101 3.30 -1.97 -5.86
N VAL A 102 3.78 -2.00 -4.61
CA VAL A 102 3.71 -0.88 -3.66
C VAL A 102 5.04 -0.14 -3.58
N TRP A 103 6.13 -0.80 -3.14
CA TRP A 103 7.36 -0.07 -2.81
C TRP A 103 8.05 0.55 -4.03
N VAL A 104 7.90 0.00 -5.25
CA VAL A 104 8.49 0.59 -6.46
C VAL A 104 7.87 1.95 -6.79
N PRO A 105 6.55 2.10 -7.00
CA PRO A 105 5.96 3.42 -7.22
C PRO A 105 6.13 4.34 -6.01
N PHE A 106 6.09 3.82 -4.79
CA PHE A 106 6.29 4.61 -3.58
C PHE A 106 7.72 5.18 -3.47
N SER A 107 8.72 4.49 -4.01
CA SER A 107 10.10 5.02 -4.10
C SER A 107 10.25 6.22 -5.05
N ILE A 108 9.26 6.47 -5.90
CA ILE A 108 9.18 7.68 -6.74
C ILE A 108 8.32 8.75 -6.06
N LEU A 109 7.15 8.37 -5.57
CA LEU A 109 6.23 9.25 -4.83
C LEU A 109 6.91 9.84 -3.59
N PHE A 110 7.54 8.99 -2.80
CA PHE A 110 8.10 9.29 -1.48
C PHE A 110 9.60 8.99 -1.45
N LYS A 111 10.35 9.72 -2.29
CA LYS A 111 11.78 9.53 -2.41
C LYS A 111 12.49 9.81 -1.08
N PRO A 112 13.16 8.83 -0.45
CA PRO A 112 13.67 8.96 0.93
C PRO A 112 14.53 10.19 1.18
N ASP A 113 15.35 10.59 0.19
CA ASP A 113 16.30 11.70 0.35
C ASP A 113 15.68 13.09 0.18
N THR A 114 14.56 13.21 -0.55
CA THR A 114 14.03 14.53 -0.97
C THR A 114 12.56 14.75 -0.63
N ASN A 115 11.80 13.69 -0.43
CA ASN A 115 10.37 13.75 -0.10
C ASN A 115 9.94 12.50 0.70
N PRO A 116 10.54 12.22 1.87
CA PRO A 116 10.22 11.00 2.63
C PRO A 116 8.77 10.96 3.09
N LEU A 117 8.17 9.77 3.05
CA LEU A 117 6.90 9.51 3.74
C LEU A 117 7.21 9.18 5.20
N SER A 118 6.78 10.04 6.12
CA SER A 118 7.04 9.92 7.57
C SER A 118 5.88 9.30 8.35
N VAL A 119 4.89 8.73 7.65
CA VAL A 119 3.72 8.08 8.25
C VAL A 119 3.67 6.59 7.90
N PRO A 120 3.01 5.76 8.73
CA PRO A 120 2.96 4.32 8.49
C PRO A 120 2.15 3.95 7.23
N ILE A 121 2.50 2.80 6.66
CA ILE A 121 1.84 2.19 5.50
C ILE A 121 1.22 0.86 5.95
N VAL A 122 -0.06 0.68 5.68
CA VAL A 122 -0.75 -0.61 5.84
C VAL A 122 -1.13 -1.13 4.47
N GLN A 123 -0.66 -2.32 4.14
CA GLN A 123 -0.96 -2.98 2.86
C GLN A 123 -2.09 -3.99 3.03
N LEU A 124 -3.03 -3.98 2.08
CA LEU A 124 -4.11 -4.95 1.94
C LEU A 124 -3.95 -5.73 0.64
N SER A 125 -4.48 -6.96 0.64
CA SER A 125 -4.69 -7.71 -0.59
C SER A 125 -5.94 -7.24 -1.35
N LEU A 126 -5.99 -7.57 -2.63
CA LEU A 126 -7.25 -7.67 -3.37
C LEU A 126 -7.95 -8.98 -3.01
N PHE A 127 -9.22 -9.13 -3.42
CA PHE A 127 -9.83 -10.45 -3.54
C PHE A 127 -9.15 -11.23 -4.67
N GLY A 128 -9.04 -12.54 -4.53
CA GLY A 128 -8.60 -13.43 -5.62
C GLY A 128 -9.72 -13.73 -6.64
N SER A 129 -10.73 -12.89 -6.72
CA SER A 129 -11.81 -12.94 -7.70
C SER A 129 -11.86 -11.68 -8.52
N ASP A 130 -12.31 -11.76 -9.78
CA ASP A 130 -12.45 -10.60 -10.69
C ASP A 130 -13.76 -9.80 -10.47
N SER A 131 -14.41 -9.96 -9.30
CA SER A 131 -15.64 -9.25 -8.98
C SER A 131 -15.40 -7.75 -8.75
N GLY A 132 -15.76 -6.92 -9.70
CA GLY A 132 -15.72 -5.45 -9.55
C GLY A 132 -16.60 -4.96 -8.40
N ASP A 133 -17.77 -5.56 -8.20
CA ASP A 133 -18.71 -5.20 -7.11
C ASP A 133 -18.09 -5.48 -5.74
N ALA A 134 -17.39 -6.61 -5.57
CA ALA A 134 -16.71 -6.93 -4.32
C ALA A 134 -15.60 -5.94 -4.00
N HIS A 135 -14.81 -5.54 -5.01
CA HIS A 135 -13.76 -4.54 -4.83
C HIS A 135 -14.32 -3.13 -4.60
N TYR A 136 -15.46 -2.80 -5.21
CA TYR A 136 -16.14 -1.54 -4.93
C TYR A 136 -16.64 -1.49 -3.48
N ALA A 137 -17.32 -2.55 -3.02
CA ALA A 137 -17.77 -2.66 -1.63
C ALA A 137 -16.61 -2.62 -0.62
N LEU A 138 -15.47 -3.23 -0.95
CA LEU A 138 -14.24 -3.14 -0.16
C LEU A 138 -13.79 -1.68 0.01
N GLY A 139 -13.77 -0.91 -1.07
CA GLY A 139 -13.42 0.52 -1.04
C GLY A 139 -14.41 1.36 -0.26
N GLU A 140 -15.72 1.09 -0.41
CA GLU A 140 -16.79 1.77 0.32
C GLU A 140 -16.69 1.54 1.84
N ALA A 141 -16.46 0.29 2.26
CA ALA A 141 -16.30 -0.06 3.67
C ALA A 141 -15.08 0.62 4.33
N LEU A 142 -14.03 0.88 3.57
CA LEU A 142 -12.80 1.55 4.06
C LEU A 142 -12.87 3.09 3.95
N ALA A 143 -13.86 3.64 3.25
CA ALA A 143 -13.98 5.08 3.02
C ALA A 143 -14.00 5.94 4.31
N PRO A 144 -14.56 5.50 5.45
CA PRO A 144 -14.53 6.27 6.69
C PRO A 144 -13.13 6.62 7.18
N LEU A 145 -12.10 5.83 6.85
CA LEU A 145 -10.72 6.10 7.23
C LEU A 145 -10.19 7.43 6.65
N ARG A 146 -10.75 7.90 5.53
CA ARG A 146 -10.40 9.21 4.93
C ARG A 146 -10.75 10.36 5.86
N ASP A 147 -11.87 10.26 6.57
CA ASP A 147 -12.32 11.28 7.53
C ASP A 147 -11.43 11.28 8.78
N GLU A 148 -10.74 10.18 9.05
CA GLU A 148 -9.74 10.05 10.10
C GLU A 148 -8.35 10.56 9.69
N GLY A 149 -8.17 10.89 8.41
CA GLY A 149 -6.93 11.40 7.81
C GLY A 149 -6.00 10.31 7.28
N VAL A 150 -6.54 9.18 6.83
CA VAL A 150 -5.81 8.12 6.14
C VAL A 150 -5.88 8.31 4.63
#